data_5ce340c5510a5a10e6a320adcc599cb0
#
_entry.id   5ce340c5510a5a10e6a320adcc599cb0
#
_cell.length_a   1.000
_cell.length_b   1.000
_cell.length_c   1.000
_cell.angle_alpha   90.00
_cell.angle_beta   90.00
_cell.angle_gamma   90.00
#
_symmetry.space_group_name_H-M   'P 1'
#
loop_
_entity.id
_entity.type
_entity.pdbx_description
1 polymer ?
#
loop_
_entity_poly.entity_id
_entity_poly.type
_entity_poly.pdbx_seq_one_letter_code
_entity_poly.pdbx_strand_id
1 'polypeptide(L)'
;LQRYLRRWSYSNADWDELIKLLESTMGQDLQAWNEIWIKESGAPVIEFQKNGIVMTDESGKNRVWPQAVSVFWDYMGLKRTLIPLRDSLTPFRYGAAVVLPDGDVMGYGCFLPTDFSIRFLDDELGNLNDPLYRAVAWQALYEGVLHKKVKGEFFLKLCIKHLPQEKNNLVVNRTLSFLRIIYSTYLDEGSRQLIQDDLERFCINM
;
A
#
# COMPACT_ATOMS: atom_id res chain seq x y z
N LEU A 1 7.00 -11.80 25.89
CA LEU A 1 8.36 -12.00 25.41
C LEU A 1 9.30 -12.45 26.51
N GLN A 2 9.36 -11.76 27.70
CA GLN A 2 10.24 -12.15 28.83
C GLN A 2 10.02 -13.60 29.28
N ARG A 3 8.76 -14.06 29.35
CA ARG A 3 8.41 -15.44 29.73
C ARG A 3 8.95 -16.45 28.72
N TYR A 4 8.87 -16.13 27.42
CA TYR A 4 9.43 -16.95 26.36
C TYR A 4 10.95 -17.06 26.47
N LEU A 5 11.64 -15.91 26.54
CA LEU A 5 13.10 -15.87 26.66
C LEU A 5 13.62 -16.60 27.91
N ARG A 6 12.94 -16.49 29.05
CA ARG A 6 13.33 -17.23 30.27
C ARG A 6 13.15 -18.74 30.14
N ARG A 7 12.05 -19.19 29.53
CA ARG A 7 11.75 -20.60 29.34
C ARG A 7 12.75 -21.29 28.42
N TRP A 8 13.23 -20.58 27.40
CA TRP A 8 14.06 -21.13 26.34
C TRP A 8 15.49 -20.57 26.33
N SER A 9 15.96 -19.99 27.42
CA SER A 9 17.25 -19.27 27.52
C SER A 9 18.49 -20.10 27.15
N TYR A 10 18.40 -21.41 27.20
CA TYR A 10 19.51 -22.33 26.87
C TYR A 10 19.07 -23.50 25.98
N SER A 11 17.97 -23.37 25.29
CA SER A 11 17.44 -24.41 24.42
C SER A 11 16.89 -23.80 23.12
N ASN A 12 16.68 -24.65 22.12
CA ASN A 12 16.01 -24.23 20.88
C ASN A 12 14.51 -24.10 21.14
N ALA A 13 13.96 -23.01 20.68
CA ALA A 13 12.52 -22.78 20.65
C ALA A 13 12.09 -22.56 19.20
N ASP A 14 10.94 -23.09 18.85
CA ASP A 14 10.33 -22.87 17.55
C ASP A 14 9.22 -21.83 17.60
N TRP A 15 8.70 -21.50 16.45
CA TRP A 15 7.62 -20.52 16.33
C TRP A 15 6.32 -20.99 17.01
N ASP A 16 5.99 -22.27 16.91
CA ASP A 16 4.76 -22.82 17.48
C ASP A 16 4.76 -22.73 19.02
N GLU A 17 5.92 -22.81 19.65
CA GLU A 17 6.08 -22.58 21.11
C GLU A 17 5.77 -21.13 21.50
N LEU A 18 6.19 -20.16 20.66
CA LEU A 18 5.85 -18.76 20.87
C LEU A 18 4.34 -18.54 20.75
N ILE A 19 3.70 -19.11 19.73
CA ILE A 19 2.25 -19.01 19.53
C ILE A 19 1.50 -19.59 20.72
N LYS A 20 1.80 -20.79 21.18
CA LYS A 20 1.19 -21.39 22.38
C LYS A 20 1.33 -20.52 23.63
N LEU A 21 2.48 -19.88 23.79
CA LEU A 21 2.69 -18.97 24.92
C LEU A 21 1.84 -17.70 24.79
N LEU A 22 1.73 -17.15 23.59
CA LEU A 22 0.87 -15.99 23.32
C LEU A 22 -0.60 -16.32 23.57
N GLU A 23 -1.10 -17.44 23.04
CA GLU A 23 -2.46 -17.93 23.29
C GLU A 23 -2.76 -18.06 24.79
N SER A 24 -1.87 -18.72 25.54
CA SER A 24 -2.03 -18.88 26.98
C SER A 24 -2.01 -17.56 27.77
N THR A 25 -1.34 -16.54 27.21
CA THR A 25 -1.22 -15.21 27.87
C THR A 25 -2.40 -14.31 27.54
N MET A 26 -2.90 -14.40 26.30
CA MET A 26 -3.97 -13.54 25.81
C MET A 26 -5.37 -14.16 26.03
N GLY A 27 -5.44 -15.47 26.27
CA GLY A 27 -6.71 -16.19 26.36
C GLY A 27 -7.46 -16.25 25.01
N GLN A 28 -6.72 -16.20 23.89
CA GLN A 28 -7.26 -16.21 22.53
C GLN A 28 -6.59 -17.29 21.71
N ASP A 29 -7.37 -17.96 20.86
CA ASP A 29 -6.86 -18.88 19.84
C ASP A 29 -6.21 -18.08 18.70
N LEU A 30 -4.94 -18.34 18.42
CA LEU A 30 -4.16 -17.72 17.37
C LEU A 30 -3.84 -18.67 16.20
N GLN A 31 -4.39 -19.88 16.18
CA GLN A 31 -4.05 -20.88 15.16
C GLN A 31 -4.41 -20.40 13.75
N ALA A 32 -5.62 -19.92 13.55
CA ALA A 32 -6.07 -19.40 12.24
C ALA A 32 -5.24 -18.18 11.81
N TRP A 33 -4.89 -17.30 12.75
CA TRP A 33 -4.00 -16.18 12.48
C TRP A 33 -2.60 -16.67 12.10
N ASN A 34 -2.04 -17.61 12.83
CA ASN A 34 -0.72 -18.18 12.59
C ASN A 34 -0.62 -18.83 11.21
N GLU A 35 -1.62 -19.60 10.80
CA GLU A 35 -1.66 -20.23 9.47
C GLU A 35 -1.60 -19.17 8.35
N ILE A 36 -2.45 -18.15 8.42
CA ILE A 36 -2.56 -17.14 7.37
C ILE A 36 -1.36 -16.19 7.33
N TRP A 37 -0.89 -15.74 8.50
CA TRP A 37 0.10 -14.68 8.59
C TRP A 37 1.55 -15.15 8.54
N ILE A 38 1.79 -16.39 8.96
CA ILE A 38 3.15 -16.88 9.18
C ILE A 38 3.50 -18.09 8.29
N LYS A 39 2.59 -19.07 8.22
CA LYS A 39 2.89 -20.32 7.51
C LYS A 39 2.56 -20.28 6.02
N GLU A 40 1.63 -19.44 5.61
CA GLU A 40 1.24 -19.29 4.21
C GLU A 40 1.95 -18.10 3.56
N SER A 41 2.42 -18.27 2.33
CA SER A 41 2.94 -17.18 1.51
C SER A 41 1.82 -16.42 0.80
N GLY A 42 2.03 -15.14 0.52
CA GLY A 42 1.11 -14.30 -0.25
C GLY A 42 0.69 -13.06 0.52
N ALA A 43 -0.06 -12.20 -0.14
CA ALA A 43 -0.58 -10.96 0.42
C ALA A 43 -1.95 -10.65 -0.17
N PRO A 44 -2.84 -9.94 0.56
CA PRO A 44 -4.12 -9.52 0.01
C PRO A 44 -3.95 -8.34 -0.95
N VAL A 45 -4.84 -8.27 -1.93
CA VAL A 45 -5.13 -7.04 -2.69
C VAL A 45 -6.36 -6.38 -2.07
N ILE A 46 -6.24 -5.12 -1.72
CA ILE A 46 -7.26 -4.35 -1.02
C ILE A 46 -7.72 -3.20 -1.92
N GLU A 47 -9.00 -3.24 -2.28
CA GLU A 47 -9.64 -2.26 -3.15
C GLU A 47 -10.79 -1.54 -2.46
N PHE A 48 -10.88 -0.24 -2.72
CA PHE A 48 -12.03 0.58 -2.31
C PHE A 48 -13.07 0.57 -3.43
N GLN A 49 -14.22 -0.01 -3.14
CA GLN A 49 -15.34 -0.11 -4.05
C GLN A 49 -16.57 0.63 -3.48
N LYS A 50 -17.59 0.84 -4.33
CA LYS A 50 -18.80 1.61 -3.96
C LYS A 50 -19.48 1.10 -2.67
N ASN A 51 -19.43 -0.20 -2.43
CA ASN A 51 -20.12 -0.85 -1.31
C ASN A 51 -19.22 -1.13 -0.09
N GLY A 52 -17.92 -0.85 -0.19
CA GLY A 52 -17.00 -1.13 0.90
C GLY A 52 -15.56 -1.36 0.43
N ILE A 53 -14.79 -1.93 1.32
CA ILE A 53 -13.41 -2.33 1.08
C ILE A 53 -13.41 -3.83 0.80
N VAL A 54 -12.91 -4.23 -0.36
CA VAL A 54 -12.80 -5.62 -0.78
C VAL A 54 -11.37 -6.09 -0.59
N MET A 55 -11.21 -7.24 0.06
CA MET A 55 -9.93 -7.94 0.21
C MET A 55 -9.97 -9.21 -0.65
N THR A 56 -9.02 -9.33 -1.56
CA THR A 56 -8.91 -10.45 -2.50
C THR A 56 -7.61 -11.21 -2.28
N ASP A 57 -7.67 -12.52 -2.30
CA ASP A 57 -6.50 -13.42 -2.32
C ASP A 57 -6.24 -13.86 -3.77
N GLU A 58 -5.19 -13.34 -4.39
CA GLU A 58 -4.83 -13.66 -5.77
C GLU A 58 -4.37 -15.11 -5.97
N SER A 59 -4.06 -15.83 -4.89
CA SER A 59 -3.74 -17.26 -4.96
C SER A 59 -4.95 -18.17 -5.24
N GLY A 60 -6.17 -17.62 -5.16
CA GLY A 60 -7.41 -18.37 -5.32
C GLY A 60 -7.83 -19.20 -4.09
N LYS A 61 -7.09 -19.13 -2.98
CA LYS A 61 -7.42 -19.84 -1.74
C LYS A 61 -8.50 -19.13 -0.90
N ASN A 62 -8.94 -17.94 -1.30
CA ASN A 62 -9.94 -17.12 -0.60
C ASN A 62 -9.58 -16.79 0.87
N ARG A 63 -8.30 -16.64 1.16
CA ARG A 63 -7.84 -16.27 2.50
C ARG A 63 -8.19 -14.82 2.82
N VAL A 64 -8.38 -14.56 4.10
CA VAL A 64 -8.55 -13.21 4.64
C VAL A 64 -7.42 -12.94 5.62
N TRP A 65 -6.78 -11.79 5.51
CA TRP A 65 -5.75 -11.32 6.46
C TRP A 65 -6.37 -10.32 7.43
N PRO A 66 -6.88 -10.76 8.61
CA PRO A 66 -7.51 -9.84 9.56
C PRO A 66 -6.51 -8.80 10.05
N GLN A 67 -6.81 -7.54 9.78
CA GLN A 67 -5.95 -6.40 10.14
C GLN A 67 -6.77 -5.13 10.33
N ALA A 68 -6.16 -4.11 10.92
CA ALA A 68 -6.74 -2.78 10.96
C ALA A 68 -5.89 -1.86 10.09
N VAL A 69 -6.52 -1.18 9.15
CA VAL A 69 -5.85 -0.26 8.23
C VAL A 69 -6.32 1.17 8.48
N SER A 70 -5.40 2.10 8.41
CA SER A 70 -5.69 3.52 8.47
C SER A 70 -5.98 4.04 7.07
N VAL A 71 -7.09 4.75 6.90
CA VAL A 71 -7.50 5.32 5.63
C VAL A 71 -7.59 6.83 5.78
N PHE A 72 -6.93 7.56 4.87
CA PHE A 72 -7.15 9.00 4.73
C PHE A 72 -8.17 9.23 3.64
N TRP A 73 -9.20 9.99 3.95
CA TRP A 73 -10.26 10.29 3.01
C TRP A 73 -10.91 11.63 3.33
N ASP A 74 -11.25 12.41 2.35
CA ASP A 74 -12.20 13.52 2.36
C ASP A 74 -12.18 14.28 1.03
N TYR A 75 -13.12 15.20 0.89
CA TYR A 75 -13.22 16.10 -0.25
C TYR A 75 -12.48 17.44 -0.03
N MET A 76 -12.37 17.93 1.20
CA MET A 76 -11.80 19.24 1.54
C MET A 76 -10.74 19.22 2.65
N GLY A 77 -10.38 18.08 3.15
CA GLY A 77 -9.36 17.92 4.17
C GLY A 77 -9.30 16.48 4.67
N LEU A 78 -8.17 15.80 4.45
CA LEU A 78 -8.05 14.37 4.70
C LEU A 78 -8.34 14.04 6.17
N LYS A 79 -9.36 13.23 6.39
CA LYS A 79 -9.70 12.64 7.68
C LYS A 79 -9.09 11.26 7.78
N ARG A 80 -8.54 10.95 8.93
CA ARG A 80 -8.02 9.63 9.24
C ARG A 80 -9.11 8.77 9.89
N THR A 81 -9.30 7.58 9.37
CA THR A 81 -10.19 6.58 9.96
C THR A 81 -9.47 5.23 10.03
N LEU A 82 -9.48 4.59 11.19
CA LEU A 82 -8.98 3.23 11.37
C LEU A 82 -10.13 2.25 11.11
N ILE A 83 -9.92 1.33 10.17
CA ILE A 83 -10.94 0.38 9.71
C ILE A 83 -10.46 -1.04 9.96
N PRO A 84 -11.17 -1.83 10.79
CA PRO A 84 -10.86 -3.25 10.96
C PRO A 84 -11.35 -4.03 9.73
N LEU A 85 -10.44 -4.67 9.04
CA LEU A 85 -10.70 -5.60 7.94
C LEU A 85 -10.68 -7.02 8.52
N ARG A 86 -11.84 -7.66 8.63
CA ARG A 86 -11.99 -9.01 9.20
C ARG A 86 -12.53 -10.02 8.20
N ASP A 87 -13.13 -9.52 7.13
CA ASP A 87 -13.80 -10.30 6.10
C ASP A 87 -13.32 -9.87 4.71
N SER A 88 -13.64 -10.64 3.70
CA SER A 88 -13.35 -10.30 2.30
C SER A 88 -14.07 -9.03 1.82
N LEU A 89 -15.16 -8.64 2.47
CA LEU A 89 -15.88 -7.38 2.25
C LEU A 89 -16.14 -6.68 3.59
N THR A 90 -15.58 -5.49 3.75
CA THR A 90 -15.82 -4.62 4.90
C THR A 90 -16.65 -3.42 4.45
N PRO A 91 -17.87 -3.23 4.96
CA PRO A 91 -18.69 -2.06 4.63
C PRO A 91 -17.99 -0.75 4.99
N PHE A 92 -17.79 0.11 4.01
CA PHE A 92 -17.22 1.45 4.19
C PHE A 92 -17.79 2.40 3.14
N ARG A 93 -18.30 3.53 3.58
CA ARG A 93 -18.86 4.56 2.70
C ARG A 93 -18.02 5.83 2.78
N TYR A 94 -17.45 6.23 1.68
CA TYR A 94 -16.61 7.43 1.55
C TYR A 94 -17.18 8.47 0.56
N GLY A 95 -18.34 8.17 -0.06
CA GLY A 95 -18.98 9.07 -1.04
C GLY A 95 -18.11 9.34 -2.27
N ALA A 96 -18.15 10.57 -2.77
CA ALA A 96 -17.29 11.06 -3.85
C ALA A 96 -16.04 11.75 -3.28
N ALA A 97 -15.29 11.04 -2.42
CA ALA A 97 -14.11 11.56 -1.76
C ALA A 97 -12.84 10.92 -2.32
N VAL A 98 -11.71 11.62 -2.17
CA VAL A 98 -10.38 11.02 -2.32
C VAL A 98 -10.18 10.02 -1.21
N VAL A 99 -9.65 8.88 -1.55
CA VAL A 99 -9.26 7.84 -0.60
C VAL A 99 -7.79 7.53 -0.81
N LEU A 100 -6.99 7.74 0.23
CA LEU A 100 -5.62 7.27 0.30
C LEU A 100 -5.59 6.06 1.23
N PRO A 101 -5.48 4.86 0.68
CA PRO A 101 -5.48 3.63 1.46
C PRO A 101 -4.17 3.48 2.25
N ASP A 102 -4.23 2.74 3.36
CA ASP A 102 -3.09 2.47 4.24
C ASP A 102 -2.32 3.73 4.68
N GLY A 103 -3.06 4.73 5.12
CA GLY A 103 -2.54 6.05 5.42
C GLY A 103 -1.38 6.11 6.42
N ASP A 104 -1.22 5.12 7.30
CA ASP A 104 -0.10 5.03 8.24
C ASP A 104 1.02 4.10 7.73
N VAL A 105 0.87 3.49 6.57
CA VAL A 105 1.79 2.49 5.98
C VAL A 105 2.05 1.31 6.96
N MET A 106 1.03 0.92 7.70
CA MET A 106 1.08 -0.17 8.69
C MET A 106 0.33 -1.42 8.24
N GLY A 107 -0.45 -1.31 7.18
CA GLY A 107 -1.18 -2.42 6.61
C GLY A 107 -0.29 -3.39 5.85
N TYR A 108 -0.72 -4.64 5.78
CA TYR A 108 -0.08 -5.67 4.98
C TYR A 108 -0.93 -5.99 3.75
N GLY A 109 -0.34 -5.84 2.58
CA GLY A 109 -1.01 -6.10 1.31
C GLY A 109 -0.72 -5.05 0.26
N CYS A 110 -1.38 -5.20 -0.88
CA CYS A 110 -1.39 -4.22 -1.96
C CYS A 110 -2.65 -3.38 -1.86
N PHE A 111 -2.50 -2.06 -1.77
CA PHE A 111 -3.60 -1.13 -1.58
C PHE A 111 -3.84 -0.32 -2.85
N LEU A 112 -4.90 -0.65 -3.58
CA LEU A 112 -5.16 -0.03 -4.87
C LEU A 112 -5.94 1.29 -4.74
N PRO A 113 -5.55 2.34 -5.50
CA PRO A 113 -6.25 3.62 -5.50
C PRO A 113 -7.61 3.50 -6.19
N THR A 114 -8.57 4.33 -5.80
CA THR A 114 -9.84 4.47 -6.55
C THR A 114 -9.63 5.26 -7.84
N ASP A 115 -10.50 5.08 -8.83
CA ASP A 115 -10.46 5.87 -10.07
C ASP A 115 -10.62 7.38 -9.81
N PHE A 116 -11.37 7.73 -8.77
CA PHE A 116 -11.51 9.12 -8.35
C PHE A 116 -10.19 9.64 -7.76
N SER A 117 -9.53 8.85 -6.90
CA SER A 117 -8.24 9.23 -6.33
C SER A 117 -7.16 9.38 -7.40
N ILE A 118 -7.13 8.51 -8.41
CA ILE A 118 -6.18 8.61 -9.53
C ILE A 118 -6.34 9.94 -10.26
N ARG A 119 -7.58 10.33 -10.60
CA ARG A 119 -7.85 11.61 -11.28
C ARG A 119 -7.53 12.83 -10.41
N PHE A 120 -7.87 12.77 -9.12
CA PHE A 120 -7.55 13.84 -8.19
C PHE A 120 -6.05 14.03 -8.03
N LEU A 121 -5.30 12.94 -7.91
CA LEU A 121 -3.84 12.98 -7.73
C LEU A 121 -3.10 13.47 -8.97
N ASP A 122 -3.71 13.44 -10.15
CA ASP A 122 -3.12 14.04 -11.34
C ASP A 122 -2.85 15.54 -11.12
N ASP A 123 -3.79 16.25 -10.53
CA ASP A 123 -3.64 17.69 -10.32
C ASP A 123 -3.13 18.05 -8.93
N GLU A 124 -3.53 17.34 -7.90
CA GLU A 124 -3.42 17.75 -6.51
C GLU A 124 -2.34 17.03 -5.69
N LEU A 125 -1.63 16.04 -6.26
CA LEU A 125 -0.64 15.26 -5.51
C LEU A 125 0.41 16.15 -4.85
N GLY A 126 0.97 17.12 -5.58
CA GLY A 126 1.96 18.05 -5.06
C GLY A 126 1.42 19.03 -4.02
N ASN A 127 0.10 19.25 -3.99
CA ASN A 127 -0.59 20.16 -3.08
C ASN A 127 -1.00 19.49 -1.76
N LEU A 128 -0.82 18.18 -1.61
CA LEU A 128 -1.04 17.49 -0.34
C LEU A 128 -0.02 17.99 0.69
N ASN A 129 -0.49 18.64 1.75
CA ASN A 129 0.37 19.32 2.72
C ASN A 129 1.33 18.39 3.46
N ASP A 130 0.85 17.20 3.88
CA ASP A 130 1.63 16.23 4.63
C ASP A 130 2.49 15.36 3.71
N PRO A 131 3.83 15.29 3.92
CA PRO A 131 4.69 14.37 3.17
C PRO A 131 4.25 12.90 3.26
N LEU A 132 3.64 12.48 4.38
CA LEU A 132 3.10 11.13 4.54
C LEU A 132 1.96 10.88 3.55
N TYR A 133 1.05 11.83 3.35
CA TYR A 133 -0.04 11.69 2.37
C TYR A 133 0.50 11.58 0.95
N ARG A 134 1.54 12.37 0.61
CA ARG A 134 2.20 12.25 -0.70
C ARG A 134 2.89 10.90 -0.86
N ALA A 135 3.57 10.41 0.17
CA ALA A 135 4.21 9.09 0.15
C ALA A 135 3.19 7.96 -0.06
N VAL A 136 2.06 7.99 0.67
CA VAL A 136 0.95 7.04 0.52
C VAL A 136 0.34 7.11 -0.87
N ALA A 137 0.14 8.31 -1.41
CA ALA A 137 -0.39 8.51 -2.76
C ALA A 137 0.54 7.91 -3.82
N TRP A 138 1.85 8.16 -3.73
CA TRP A 138 2.84 7.56 -4.62
C TRP A 138 2.89 6.03 -4.53
N GLN A 139 2.82 5.48 -3.30
CA GLN A 139 2.77 4.03 -3.08
C GLN A 139 1.51 3.42 -3.72
N ALA A 140 0.33 4.00 -3.49
CA ALA A 140 -0.92 3.51 -4.06
C ALA A 140 -0.93 3.58 -5.60
N LEU A 141 -0.40 4.65 -6.19
CA LEU A 141 -0.26 4.77 -7.64
C LEU A 141 0.71 3.73 -8.21
N TYR A 142 1.84 3.49 -7.54
CA TYR A 142 2.78 2.44 -7.93
C TYR A 142 2.14 1.05 -7.90
N GLU A 143 1.46 0.71 -6.81
CA GLU A 143 0.72 -0.56 -6.70
C GLU A 143 -0.37 -0.67 -7.77
N GLY A 144 -1.03 0.45 -8.08
CA GLY A 144 -1.95 0.54 -9.20
C GLY A 144 -1.32 0.19 -10.55
N VAL A 145 -0.04 0.53 -10.78
CA VAL A 145 0.68 0.12 -12.00
C VAL A 145 0.95 -1.38 -12.00
N LEU A 146 1.41 -1.93 -10.86
CA LEU A 146 1.69 -3.37 -10.74
C LEU A 146 0.44 -4.21 -11.05
N HIS A 147 -0.74 -3.73 -10.64
CA HIS A 147 -2.05 -4.38 -10.87
C HIS A 147 -2.80 -3.87 -12.12
N LYS A 148 -2.12 -3.18 -13.03
CA LYS A 148 -2.67 -2.70 -14.32
C LYS A 148 -3.89 -1.76 -14.19
N LYS A 149 -4.10 -1.18 -13.03
CA LYS A 149 -5.14 -0.18 -12.76
C LYS A 149 -4.71 1.22 -13.15
N VAL A 150 -3.40 1.49 -13.06
CA VAL A 150 -2.76 2.74 -13.50
C VAL A 150 -1.82 2.43 -14.65
N LYS A 151 -1.82 3.25 -15.69
CA LYS A 151 -0.86 3.09 -16.80
C LYS A 151 0.52 3.57 -16.37
N GLY A 152 1.58 2.83 -16.79
CA GLY A 152 2.96 3.19 -16.47
C GLY A 152 3.33 4.59 -16.97
N GLU A 153 2.93 4.94 -18.20
CA GLU A 153 3.18 6.27 -18.79
C GLU A 153 2.54 7.39 -17.98
N PHE A 154 1.33 7.13 -17.44
CA PHE A 154 0.66 8.10 -16.58
C PHE A 154 1.47 8.33 -15.29
N PHE A 155 1.94 7.27 -14.65
CA PHE A 155 2.79 7.38 -13.45
C PHE A 155 4.06 8.20 -13.73
N LEU A 156 4.73 7.96 -14.86
CA LEU A 156 5.94 8.71 -15.24
C LEU A 156 5.65 10.19 -15.50
N LYS A 157 4.52 10.50 -16.14
CA LYS A 157 4.07 11.90 -16.33
C LYS A 157 3.82 12.60 -14.99
N LEU A 158 3.24 11.89 -14.01
CA LEU A 158 3.08 12.43 -12.65
C LEU A 158 4.44 12.71 -11.99
N CYS A 159 5.43 11.83 -12.17
CA CYS A 159 6.78 12.08 -11.66
C CYS A 159 7.37 13.36 -12.25
N ILE A 160 7.30 13.54 -13.55
CA ILE A 160 7.79 14.74 -14.24
C ILE A 160 7.05 16.01 -13.74
N LYS A 161 5.75 15.90 -13.49
CA LYS A 161 4.91 17.03 -13.06
C LYS A 161 5.15 17.43 -11.60
N HIS A 162 5.27 16.47 -10.69
CA HIS A 162 5.19 16.74 -9.24
C HIS A 162 6.52 16.62 -8.48
N LEU A 163 7.46 15.75 -8.92
CA LEU A 163 8.72 15.57 -8.20
C LEU A 163 9.63 16.80 -8.16
N PRO A 164 9.70 17.67 -9.19
CA PRO A 164 10.53 18.88 -9.11
C PRO A 164 10.15 19.84 -7.95
N GLN A 165 8.94 19.72 -7.43
CA GLN A 165 8.43 20.54 -6.33
C GLN A 165 8.45 19.82 -4.97
N GLU A 166 8.77 18.52 -4.95
CA GLU A 166 8.82 17.73 -3.72
C GLU A 166 10.04 18.11 -2.88
N LYS A 167 9.80 18.45 -1.61
CA LYS A 167 10.84 18.88 -0.67
C LYS A 167 11.32 17.77 0.25
N ASN A 168 10.57 16.69 0.35
CA ASN A 168 10.94 15.59 1.21
C ASN A 168 11.79 14.57 0.46
N ASN A 169 13.07 14.49 0.79
CA ASN A 169 14.04 13.61 0.13
C ASN A 169 13.66 12.11 0.22
N LEU A 170 12.96 11.66 1.25
CA LEU A 170 12.53 10.26 1.36
C LEU A 170 11.44 9.97 0.33
N VAL A 171 10.50 10.89 0.13
CA VAL A 171 9.46 10.77 -0.91
C VAL A 171 10.11 10.78 -2.29
N VAL A 172 11.02 11.73 -2.56
CA VAL A 172 11.76 11.80 -3.84
C VAL A 172 12.47 10.47 -4.13
N ASN A 173 13.32 10.01 -3.21
CA ASN A 173 14.13 8.81 -3.41
C ASN A 173 13.26 7.55 -3.63
N ARG A 174 12.18 7.42 -2.87
CA ARG A 174 11.26 6.30 -3.02
C ARG A 174 10.56 6.34 -4.37
N THR A 175 10.06 7.51 -4.77
CA THR A 175 9.34 7.67 -6.04
C THR A 175 10.25 7.47 -7.24
N LEU A 176 11.50 7.95 -7.19
CA LEU A 176 12.51 7.67 -8.23
C LEU A 176 12.81 6.17 -8.34
N SER A 177 12.79 5.43 -7.24
CA SER A 177 12.93 3.97 -7.28
C SER A 177 11.74 3.31 -7.99
N PHE A 178 10.52 3.75 -7.74
CA PHE A 178 9.33 3.29 -8.45
C PHE A 178 9.39 3.63 -9.94
N LEU A 179 9.76 4.88 -10.28
CA LEU A 179 9.93 5.33 -11.66
C LEU A 179 10.87 4.41 -12.41
N ARG A 180 12.04 4.10 -11.83
CA ARG A 180 13.02 3.19 -12.45
C ARG A 180 12.43 1.82 -12.73
N ILE A 181 11.72 1.23 -11.76
CA ILE A 181 11.09 -0.10 -11.92
C ILE A 181 10.03 -0.06 -13.02
N ILE A 182 9.16 0.95 -12.99
CA ILE A 182 8.08 1.08 -13.99
C ILE A 182 8.67 1.25 -15.38
N TYR A 183 9.63 2.15 -15.56
CA TYR A 183 10.27 2.40 -16.86
C TYR A 183 10.95 1.13 -17.43
N SER A 184 11.70 0.41 -16.59
CA SER A 184 12.45 -0.75 -17.04
C SER A 184 11.62 -2.01 -17.25
N THR A 185 10.51 -2.17 -16.51
CA THR A 185 9.79 -3.46 -16.43
C THR A 185 8.36 -3.40 -16.94
N TYR A 186 7.67 -2.26 -16.77
CA TYR A 186 6.23 -2.14 -17.04
C TYR A 186 5.87 -1.31 -18.27
N LEU A 187 6.85 -0.69 -18.94
CA LEU A 187 6.65 -0.03 -20.22
C LEU A 187 7.14 -0.91 -21.38
N ASP A 188 6.36 -0.94 -22.45
CA ASP A 188 6.83 -1.45 -23.74
C ASP A 188 7.78 -0.45 -24.42
N GLU A 189 8.43 -0.90 -25.49
CA GLU A 189 9.42 -0.10 -26.21
C GLU A 189 8.82 1.18 -26.81
N GLY A 190 7.59 1.09 -27.36
CA GLY A 190 6.92 2.26 -27.94
C GLY A 190 6.61 3.32 -26.88
N SER A 191 6.11 2.90 -25.70
CA SER A 191 5.86 3.79 -24.57
C SER A 191 7.13 4.43 -24.02
N ARG A 192 8.26 3.68 -23.99
CA ARG A 192 9.56 4.24 -23.57
C ARG A 192 10.03 5.32 -24.52
N GLN A 193 9.98 5.07 -25.84
CA GLN A 193 10.36 6.06 -26.83
C GLN A 193 9.56 7.35 -26.75
N LEU A 194 8.24 7.24 -26.49
CA LEU A 194 7.34 8.41 -26.38
C LEU A 194 7.65 9.32 -25.18
N ILE A 195 8.18 8.78 -24.08
CA ILE A 195 8.42 9.56 -22.86
C ILE A 195 9.91 9.86 -22.64
N GLN A 196 10.81 9.30 -23.45
CA GLN A 196 12.24 9.36 -23.23
C GLN A 196 12.77 10.79 -23.14
N ASP A 197 12.46 11.65 -24.10
CA ASP A 197 12.94 13.03 -24.15
C ASP A 197 12.47 13.85 -22.95
N ASP A 198 11.25 13.64 -22.50
CA ASP A 198 10.68 14.33 -21.33
C ASP A 198 11.36 13.83 -20.04
N LEU A 199 11.63 12.53 -19.97
CA LEU A 199 12.27 11.92 -18.81
C LEU A 199 13.75 12.31 -18.71
N GLU A 200 14.48 12.36 -19.83
CA GLU A 200 15.85 12.83 -19.87
C GLU A 200 15.96 14.29 -19.40
N ARG A 201 15.10 15.17 -19.92
CA ARG A 201 15.02 16.57 -19.48
C ARG A 201 14.69 16.68 -17.99
N PHE A 202 13.78 15.87 -17.49
CA PHE A 202 13.45 15.81 -16.07
C PHE A 202 14.66 15.39 -15.24
N CYS A 203 15.37 14.31 -15.62
CA CYS A 203 16.54 13.83 -14.87
C CYS A 203 17.71 14.84 -14.85
N ILE A 204 17.87 15.64 -15.92
CA ILE A 204 18.93 16.67 -15.97
C ILE A 204 18.60 17.85 -15.04
N ASN A 205 17.30 18.14 -14.80
CA ASN A 205 16.85 19.30 -14.05
C ASN A 205 16.52 19.00 -12.58
N MET A 206 16.56 17.74 -12.14
CA MET A 206 16.38 17.32 -10.74
C MET A 206 17.67 17.55 -9.92
#